data_32377bac91cc98c045a50cc0d5d0392c
#
_entry.id   32377bac91cc98c045a50cc0d5d0392c
#
_cell.length_a   1.000
_cell.length_b   1.000
_cell.length_c   1.000
_cell.angle_alpha   90.00
_cell.angle_beta   90.00
_cell.angle_gamma   90.00
#
_symmetry.space_group_name_H-M   'P 1'
#
loop_
_entity.id
_entity.type
_entity.pdbx_description
1 polymer ?
#
loop_
_entity_poly.entity_id
_entity_poly.type
_entity_poly.pdbx_seq_one_letter_code
_entity_poly.pdbx_strand_id
1 'polypeptide(L)'
;MMTLLQSAALAEAQTGLKINDLFEGRIIPQERMIETRVRGKTLAKYQLSYYRSVRFTVGESEADRVLKMVEDDSKGHFATGGKSRKTVFGKEHSVNFKTQVGRQGDRNCFLCYQAWWRGNTSEREVTVIYMEGSVKSLEQLEELLNND
;
A
#
# COMPACT_ATOMS: atom_id res chain seq x y z
N MET A 1 -10.09 7.95 26.61
CA MET A 1 -11.14 7.15 25.99
C MET A 1 -11.52 7.64 24.60
N MET A 2 -11.58 8.95 24.35
CA MET A 2 -11.87 9.46 23.02
C MET A 2 -10.77 9.14 21.98
N THR A 3 -9.52 9.08 22.38
CA THR A 3 -8.40 8.72 21.51
C THR A 3 -8.48 7.26 21.03
N LEU A 4 -9.02 6.36 21.85
CA LEU A 4 -9.21 4.96 21.48
C LEU A 4 -10.28 4.77 20.43
N LEU A 5 -11.36 5.57 20.49
CA LEU A 5 -12.45 5.53 19.50
C LEU A 5 -12.00 6.02 18.13
N GLN A 6 -11.17 7.08 18.09
CA GLN A 6 -10.62 7.58 16.84
C GLN A 6 -9.63 6.60 16.21
N SER A 7 -8.81 5.94 17.03
CA SER A 7 -7.91 4.91 16.55
C SER A 7 -8.67 3.69 16.02
N ALA A 8 -9.78 3.32 16.65
CA ALA A 8 -10.62 2.23 16.18
C ALA A 8 -11.29 2.54 14.83
N ALA A 9 -11.74 3.77 14.61
CA ALA A 9 -12.35 4.18 13.35
C ALA A 9 -11.35 4.12 12.18
N LEU A 10 -10.08 4.55 12.41
CA LEU A 10 -9.02 4.44 11.42
C LEU A 10 -8.65 2.98 11.14
N ALA A 11 -8.63 2.16 12.19
CA ALA A 11 -8.35 0.74 12.06
C ALA A 11 -9.44 0.02 11.26
N GLU A 12 -10.72 0.43 11.41
CA GLU A 12 -11.84 -0.18 10.67
C GLU A 12 -11.72 0.00 9.15
N ALA A 13 -11.27 1.16 8.68
CA ALA A 13 -11.09 1.40 7.25
C ALA A 13 -10.08 0.43 6.65
N GLN A 14 -8.97 0.19 7.34
CA GLN A 14 -7.94 -0.74 6.90
C GLN A 14 -8.35 -2.20 7.12
N THR A 15 -9.00 -2.53 8.23
CA THR A 15 -9.37 -3.92 8.58
C THR A 15 -10.41 -4.50 7.65
N GLY A 16 -11.18 -3.67 6.94
CA GLY A 16 -12.12 -4.13 5.93
C GLY A 16 -11.47 -4.63 4.65
N LEU A 17 -10.16 -4.43 4.48
CA LEU A 17 -9.43 -4.82 3.29
C LEU A 17 -8.78 -6.19 3.47
N LYS A 18 -8.67 -6.95 2.37
CA LYS A 18 -7.96 -8.24 2.37
C LYS A 18 -6.50 -8.07 2.74
N ILE A 19 -5.87 -6.99 2.28
CA ILE A 19 -4.46 -6.71 2.55
C ILE A 19 -4.18 -6.52 4.04
N ASN A 20 -5.19 -6.30 4.86
CA ASN A 20 -5.00 -6.19 6.30
C ASN A 20 -4.37 -7.45 6.89
N ASP A 21 -4.64 -8.62 6.32
CA ASP A 21 -4.01 -9.87 6.77
C ASP A 21 -2.49 -9.83 6.62
N LEU A 22 -1.99 -9.14 5.59
CA LEU A 22 -0.56 -8.93 5.44
C LEU A 22 -0.02 -8.04 6.56
N PHE A 23 -0.66 -6.90 6.80
CA PHE A 23 -0.23 -5.94 7.82
C PHE A 23 -0.25 -6.55 9.23
N GLU A 24 -1.17 -7.47 9.49
CA GLU A 24 -1.28 -8.14 10.80
C GLU A 24 -0.36 -9.36 10.93
N GLY A 25 0.48 -9.64 9.96
CA GLY A 25 1.42 -10.73 10.02
C GLY A 25 0.84 -12.12 9.78
N ARG A 26 -0.34 -12.21 9.18
CA ARG A 26 -1.00 -13.50 8.92
C ARG A 26 -0.58 -14.16 7.61
N ILE A 27 0.07 -13.41 6.72
CA ILE A 27 0.57 -13.92 5.44
C ILE A 27 2.08 -14.09 5.52
N ILE A 28 2.79 -13.03 5.91
CA ILE A 28 4.23 -13.02 6.15
C ILE A 28 4.41 -12.74 7.63
N PRO A 29 5.21 -13.53 8.36
CA PRO A 29 5.47 -13.25 9.78
C PRO A 29 6.02 -11.86 9.99
N GLN A 30 5.60 -11.21 11.06
CA GLN A 30 6.01 -9.83 11.35
C GLN A 30 7.53 -9.68 11.48
N GLU A 31 8.21 -10.69 12.02
CA GLU A 31 9.67 -10.66 12.14
C GLU A 31 10.41 -10.66 10.80
N ARG A 32 9.71 -10.99 9.71
CA ARG A 32 10.26 -10.92 8.34
C ARG A 32 9.94 -9.62 7.63
N MET A 33 9.16 -8.75 8.27
CA MET A 33 8.72 -7.48 7.67
C MET A 33 9.36 -6.30 8.37
N ILE A 34 9.68 -5.28 7.59
CA ILE A 34 10.04 -3.96 8.11
C ILE A 34 8.79 -3.10 7.99
N GLU A 35 8.25 -2.69 9.14
CA GLU A 35 7.04 -1.88 9.18
C GLU A 35 7.36 -0.43 9.52
N THR A 36 6.68 0.49 8.83
CA THR A 36 6.72 1.91 9.12
C THR A 36 5.30 2.41 9.30
N ARG A 37 5.06 3.15 10.39
CA ARG A 37 3.78 3.84 10.63
C ARG A 37 4.05 5.29 10.94
N VAL A 38 3.33 6.18 10.27
CA VAL A 38 3.44 7.62 10.50
C VAL A 38 2.04 8.21 10.63
N ARG A 39 1.86 9.09 11.59
CA ARG A 39 0.63 9.84 11.82
C ARG A 39 0.95 11.30 12.08
N GLY A 40 -0.02 12.16 11.82
CA GLY A 40 0.00 13.54 12.27
C GLY A 40 0.65 14.50 11.31
N LYS A 41 1.20 15.56 11.87
CA LYS A 41 1.59 16.77 11.13
C LYS A 41 2.67 16.57 10.08
N THR A 42 3.54 15.57 10.26
CA THR A 42 4.59 15.28 9.28
C THR A 42 4.04 14.86 7.92
N LEU A 43 2.80 14.36 7.90
CA LEU A 43 2.12 13.93 6.68
C LEU A 43 1.28 15.06 6.05
N ALA A 44 1.11 16.19 6.71
CA ALA A 44 0.21 17.25 6.28
C ALA A 44 0.60 17.84 4.91
N LYS A 45 1.89 17.91 4.60
CA LYS A 45 2.38 18.41 3.31
C LYS A 45 1.95 17.51 2.14
N TYR A 46 1.60 16.27 2.41
CA TYR A 46 1.07 15.34 1.42
C TYR A 46 -0.46 15.22 1.48
N GLN A 47 -1.11 16.05 2.30
CA GLN A 47 -2.54 15.94 2.57
C GLN A 47 -2.95 14.56 3.07
N LEU A 48 -2.06 13.93 3.82
CA LEU A 48 -2.26 12.62 4.44
C LEU A 48 -2.37 12.77 5.96
N SER A 49 -3.11 11.86 6.57
CA SER A 49 -3.26 11.75 8.02
C SER A 49 -2.70 10.45 8.58
N TYR A 50 -2.54 9.43 7.73
CA TYR A 50 -2.05 8.13 8.13
C TYR A 50 -1.26 7.47 7.00
N TYR A 51 -0.15 6.85 7.37
CA TYR A 51 0.74 6.11 6.46
C TYR A 51 1.20 4.84 7.16
N ARG A 52 1.07 3.71 6.50
CA ARG A 52 1.57 2.44 6.99
C ARG A 52 2.16 1.65 5.84
N SER A 53 3.40 1.19 6.01
CA SER A 53 4.03 0.35 4.99
C SER A 53 4.68 -0.87 5.61
N VAL A 54 4.76 -1.92 4.83
CA VAL A 54 5.53 -3.12 5.17
C VAL A 54 6.42 -3.46 3.97
N ARG A 55 7.64 -3.88 4.27
CA ARG A 55 8.61 -4.33 3.27
C ARG A 55 9.16 -5.68 3.68
N PHE A 56 9.27 -6.59 2.71
CA PHE A 56 9.70 -7.96 2.95
C PHE A 56 10.27 -8.56 1.67
N THR A 57 11.08 -9.62 1.84
CA THR A 57 11.63 -10.40 0.73
C THR A 57 10.97 -11.77 0.71
N VAL A 58 10.45 -12.16 -0.44
CA VAL A 58 9.71 -13.42 -0.62
C VAL A 58 9.98 -14.00 -1.99
N GLY A 59 9.51 -15.23 -2.22
CA GLY A 59 9.52 -15.85 -3.53
C GLY A 59 8.44 -15.27 -4.44
N GLU A 60 8.48 -15.66 -5.71
CA GLU A 60 7.56 -15.19 -6.73
C GLU A 60 6.10 -15.48 -6.39
N SER A 61 5.79 -16.71 -5.93
CA SER A 61 4.42 -17.10 -5.66
C SER A 61 3.81 -16.31 -4.49
N GLU A 62 4.59 -16.03 -3.46
CA GLU A 62 4.15 -15.22 -2.34
C GLU A 62 3.95 -13.75 -2.76
N ALA A 63 4.84 -13.22 -3.58
CA ALA A 63 4.71 -11.87 -4.13
C ALA A 63 3.44 -11.73 -4.96
N ASP A 64 3.16 -12.71 -5.83
CA ASP A 64 1.95 -12.72 -6.66
C ASP A 64 0.68 -12.82 -5.82
N ARG A 65 0.72 -13.60 -4.74
CA ARG A 65 -0.40 -13.70 -3.80
C ARG A 65 -0.73 -12.35 -3.17
N VAL A 66 0.30 -11.63 -2.74
CA VAL A 66 0.12 -10.29 -2.14
C VAL A 66 -0.42 -9.31 -3.18
N LEU A 67 0.10 -9.33 -4.40
CA LEU A 67 -0.41 -8.49 -5.49
C LEU A 67 -1.90 -8.76 -5.73
N LYS A 68 -2.28 -10.02 -5.76
CA LYS A 68 -3.69 -10.39 -5.95
C LYS A 68 -4.59 -9.85 -4.84
N MET A 69 -4.12 -9.85 -3.59
CA MET A 69 -4.86 -9.27 -2.48
C MET A 69 -5.09 -7.77 -2.70
N VAL A 70 -4.08 -7.04 -3.14
CA VAL A 70 -4.19 -5.62 -3.46
C VAL A 70 -5.14 -5.40 -4.63
N GLU A 71 -5.04 -6.21 -5.67
CA GLU A 71 -5.95 -6.14 -6.82
C GLU A 71 -7.40 -6.40 -6.41
N ASP A 72 -7.62 -7.37 -5.54
CA ASP A 72 -8.97 -7.67 -5.03
C ASP A 72 -9.53 -6.49 -4.22
N ASP A 73 -8.71 -5.83 -3.42
CA ASP A 73 -9.13 -4.65 -2.67
C ASP A 73 -9.41 -3.45 -3.59
N SER A 74 -8.87 -3.45 -4.80
CA SER A 74 -9.09 -2.39 -5.79
C SER A 74 -10.41 -2.53 -6.54
N LYS A 75 -11.08 -3.68 -6.42
CA LYS A 75 -12.34 -3.94 -7.12
C LYS A 75 -13.48 -3.19 -6.42
N GLY A 76 -13.90 -2.07 -7.01
CA GLY A 76 -14.95 -1.23 -6.46
C GLY A 76 -15.20 -0.04 -7.36
N HIS A 77 -15.80 1.00 -6.79
CA HIS A 77 -16.20 2.21 -7.51
C HIS A 77 -15.09 3.28 -7.54
N PHE A 78 -13.87 2.90 -7.18
CA PHE A 78 -12.77 3.85 -7.08
C PHE A 78 -11.80 3.71 -8.25
N ALA A 79 -11.16 4.82 -8.61
CA ALA A 79 -10.18 4.84 -9.67
C ALA A 79 -8.93 4.05 -9.29
N THR A 80 -8.39 3.32 -10.26
CA THR A 80 -7.09 2.66 -10.11
C THR A 80 -6.05 3.40 -10.95
N GLY A 81 -4.83 3.48 -10.43
CA GLY A 81 -3.71 4.08 -11.16
C GLY A 81 -3.08 3.16 -12.19
N GLY A 82 -3.65 1.98 -12.36
CA GLY A 82 -3.13 0.99 -13.30
C GLY A 82 -1.89 0.27 -12.78
N LYS A 83 -1.53 -0.79 -13.49
CA LYS A 83 -0.35 -1.61 -13.18
C LYS A 83 0.73 -1.31 -14.20
N SER A 84 1.91 -0.89 -13.73
CA SER A 84 3.05 -0.70 -14.61
C SER A 84 4.09 -1.79 -14.34
N ARG A 85 4.72 -2.27 -15.42
CA ARG A 85 5.78 -3.27 -15.37
C ARG A 85 6.98 -2.73 -16.09
N LYS A 86 8.15 -2.83 -15.46
CA LYS A 86 9.41 -2.44 -16.07
C LYS A 86 10.19 -3.70 -16.44
N THR A 87 10.77 -3.70 -17.65
CA THR A 87 11.59 -4.80 -18.12
C THR A 87 13.01 -4.31 -18.42
N VAL A 88 13.98 -5.18 -18.15
CA VAL A 88 15.39 -4.96 -18.49
C VAL A 88 15.85 -6.17 -19.30
N PHE A 89 16.37 -5.95 -20.50
CA PHE A 89 16.81 -7.00 -21.40
C PHE A 89 15.73 -8.03 -21.71
N GLY A 90 14.47 -7.56 -21.86
CA GLY A 90 13.34 -8.44 -22.15
C GLY A 90 12.80 -9.22 -20.98
N LYS A 91 13.37 -9.06 -19.79
CA LYS A 91 12.89 -9.73 -18.56
C LYS A 91 12.23 -8.72 -17.64
N GLU A 92 11.15 -9.15 -16.99
CA GLU A 92 10.45 -8.34 -16.02
C GLU A 92 11.40 -7.99 -14.86
N HIS A 93 11.40 -6.73 -14.44
CA HIS A 93 12.30 -6.21 -13.41
C HIS A 93 11.56 -5.68 -12.20
N SER A 94 10.42 -5.07 -12.41
CA SER A 94 9.59 -4.55 -11.32
C SER A 94 8.12 -4.48 -11.72
N VAL A 95 7.26 -4.48 -10.70
CA VAL A 95 5.83 -4.26 -10.84
C VAL A 95 5.42 -3.17 -9.86
N ASN A 96 4.63 -2.20 -10.34
CA ASN A 96 4.01 -1.18 -9.52
C ASN A 96 2.51 -1.18 -9.77
N PHE A 97 1.73 -1.13 -8.70
CA PHE A 97 0.28 -1.03 -8.78
C PHE A 97 -0.20 -0.08 -7.70
N LYS A 98 -0.99 0.93 -8.08
CA LYS A 98 -1.55 1.92 -7.16
C LYS A 98 -3.04 2.01 -7.37
N THR A 99 -3.79 2.09 -6.28
CA THR A 99 -5.26 2.13 -6.36
C THR A 99 -5.84 2.87 -5.17
N GLN A 100 -7.01 3.46 -5.38
CA GLN A 100 -7.84 3.93 -4.29
C GLN A 100 -8.73 2.76 -3.85
N VAL A 101 -8.78 2.51 -2.55
CA VAL A 101 -9.50 1.35 -2.00
C VAL A 101 -10.66 1.72 -1.10
N GLY A 102 -10.87 3.01 -0.84
CA GLY A 102 -11.98 3.42 -0.01
C GLY A 102 -12.11 4.92 0.16
N ARG A 103 -13.21 5.31 0.76
CA ARG A 103 -13.50 6.68 1.16
C ARG A 103 -14.35 6.66 2.42
N GLN A 104 -13.98 7.49 3.41
CA GLN A 104 -14.77 7.71 4.61
C GLN A 104 -14.92 9.23 4.80
N GLY A 105 -16.11 9.76 4.47
CA GLY A 105 -16.34 11.19 4.47
C GLY A 105 -15.46 11.91 3.44
N ASP A 106 -14.64 12.84 3.89
CA ASP A 106 -13.67 13.56 3.05
C ASP A 106 -12.30 12.87 3.01
N ARG A 107 -12.18 11.70 3.62
CA ARG A 107 -10.94 10.93 3.69
C ARG A 107 -10.91 9.85 2.62
N ASN A 108 -9.86 9.83 1.82
CA ASN A 108 -9.63 8.82 0.80
C ASN A 108 -8.55 7.85 1.25
N CYS A 109 -8.70 6.59 0.88
CA CYS A 109 -7.79 5.51 1.26
C CYS A 109 -7.14 4.93 0.01
N PHE A 110 -5.82 4.73 0.06
CA PHE A 110 -5.03 4.29 -1.08
C PHE A 110 -4.15 3.12 -0.71
N LEU A 111 -3.92 2.22 -1.68
CA LEU A 111 -2.96 1.13 -1.59
C LEU A 111 -1.96 1.22 -2.73
N CYS A 112 -0.70 0.97 -2.41
CA CYS A 112 0.38 0.86 -3.39
C CYS A 112 1.12 -0.45 -3.18
N TYR A 113 1.39 -1.15 -4.27
CA TYR A 113 2.19 -2.37 -4.28
C TYR A 113 3.40 -2.13 -5.18
N GLN A 114 4.59 -2.47 -4.68
CA GLN A 114 5.82 -2.40 -5.45
C GLN A 114 6.60 -3.69 -5.24
N ALA A 115 7.05 -4.30 -6.32
CA ALA A 115 7.89 -5.49 -6.26
C ALA A 115 9.08 -5.33 -7.19
N TRP A 116 10.27 -5.68 -6.70
CA TRP A 116 11.52 -5.62 -7.43
C TRP A 116 12.14 -7.01 -7.47
N TRP A 117 12.63 -7.40 -8.63
CA TRP A 117 13.38 -8.66 -8.77
C TRP A 117 14.79 -8.47 -8.25
N ARG A 118 15.23 -9.40 -7.42
CA ARG A 118 16.59 -9.38 -6.87
C ARG A 118 17.53 -10.14 -7.81
N GLY A 119 18.15 -9.41 -8.75
CA GLY A 119 19.06 -10.01 -9.73
C GLY A 119 18.38 -11.08 -10.57
N ASN A 120 19.05 -12.20 -10.77
CA ASN A 120 18.54 -13.34 -11.54
C ASN A 120 17.85 -14.39 -10.66
N THR A 121 17.53 -14.06 -9.41
CA THR A 121 16.90 -14.98 -8.49
C THR A 121 15.38 -14.95 -8.62
N SER A 122 14.71 -15.94 -8.02
CA SER A 122 13.25 -15.93 -7.90
C SER A 122 12.76 -15.01 -6.77
N GLU A 123 13.68 -14.40 -6.02
CA GLU A 123 13.31 -13.53 -4.91
C GLU A 123 12.77 -12.18 -5.37
N ARG A 124 11.80 -11.69 -4.63
CA ARG A 124 11.18 -10.38 -4.84
C ARG A 124 11.27 -9.57 -3.57
N GLU A 125 11.69 -8.33 -3.67
CA GLU A 125 11.56 -7.36 -2.58
C GLU A 125 10.24 -6.63 -2.79
N VAL A 126 9.31 -6.78 -1.83
CA VAL A 126 7.95 -6.25 -1.94
C VAL A 126 7.73 -5.18 -0.89
N THR A 127 7.13 -4.07 -1.30
CA THR A 127 6.66 -3.01 -0.42
C THR A 127 5.17 -2.80 -0.66
N VAL A 128 4.39 -2.81 0.41
CA VAL A 128 2.96 -2.49 0.35
C VAL A 128 2.72 -1.29 1.26
N ILE A 129 2.04 -0.28 0.72
CA ILE A 129 1.81 0.99 1.41
C ILE A 129 0.31 1.26 1.46
N TYR A 130 -0.20 1.53 2.66
CA TYR A 130 -1.56 2.00 2.89
C TYR A 130 -1.50 3.45 3.36
N MET A 131 -2.33 4.31 2.76
CA MET A 131 -2.37 5.74 3.07
C MET A 131 -3.82 6.23 3.18
N GLU A 132 -4.06 7.15 4.11
CA GLU A 132 -5.34 7.83 4.25
C GLU A 132 -5.11 9.34 4.33
N GLY A 133 -6.02 10.10 3.73
CA GLY A 133 -5.96 11.55 3.86
C GLY A 133 -7.03 12.27 3.06
N SER A 134 -6.97 13.60 3.12
CA SER A 134 -7.87 14.49 2.39
C SER A 134 -7.46 14.70 0.94
N VAL A 135 -6.29 14.21 0.54
CA VAL A 135 -5.85 14.24 -0.86
C VAL A 135 -6.94 13.63 -1.75
N LYS A 136 -7.28 14.29 -2.85
CA LYS A 136 -8.50 13.99 -3.59
C LYS A 136 -8.37 12.83 -4.58
N SER A 137 -7.14 12.54 -5.04
CA SER A 137 -6.93 11.52 -6.05
C SER A 137 -5.52 10.95 -5.96
N LEU A 138 -5.33 9.78 -6.59
CA LEU A 138 -4.01 9.19 -6.76
C LEU A 138 -3.06 10.12 -7.51
N GLU A 139 -3.57 10.78 -8.54
CA GLU A 139 -2.77 11.72 -9.34
C GLU A 139 -2.25 12.86 -8.49
N GLN A 140 -3.11 13.47 -7.67
CA GLN A 140 -2.70 14.53 -6.76
C GLN A 140 -1.70 14.02 -5.72
N LEU A 141 -1.93 12.83 -5.17
CA LEU A 141 -1.01 12.22 -4.21
C LEU A 141 0.37 12.04 -4.82
N GLU A 142 0.44 11.53 -6.05
CA GLU A 142 1.72 11.36 -6.75
C GLU A 142 2.44 12.68 -6.97
N GLU A 143 1.71 13.73 -7.33
CA GLU A 143 2.30 15.06 -7.48
C GLU A 143 2.89 15.56 -6.17
N LEU A 144 2.17 15.41 -5.06
CA LEU A 144 2.65 15.84 -3.75
C LEU A 144 3.87 15.06 -3.29
N LEU A 145 3.92 13.75 -3.57
CA LEU A 145 5.06 12.91 -3.21
C LEU A 145 6.30 13.24 -4.07
N ASN A 146 6.10 13.57 -5.33
CA ASN A 146 7.19 13.85 -6.26
C ASN A 146 7.78 15.26 -6.10
N ASN A 147 7.06 16.17 -5.45
CA ASN A 147 7.52 17.54 -5.22
C ASN A 147 8.32 17.70 -3.92
N ASP A 148 8.65 16.60 -3.28
CA ASP A 148 9.37 16.61 -2.00
C ASP A 148 10.89 16.53 -2.18
#